data_9a28bcfef20983ad2be0d6b705fbf79f
#
_entry.id   9a28bcfef20983ad2be0d6b705fbf79f
#
_cell.length_a   1.000
_cell.length_b   1.000
_cell.length_c   1.000
_cell.angle_alpha   90.00
_cell.angle_beta   90.00
_cell.angle_gamma   90.00
#
_symmetry.space_group_name_H-M   'P 1'
#
loop_
_entity.id
_entity.type
_entity.pdbx_description
1 polymer ?
#
loop_
_entity_poly.entity_id
_entity_poly.type
_entity_poly.pdbx_seq_one_letter_code
_entity_poly.pdbx_strand_id
1 'polypeptide(L)'
;MSSYKTRVLAAIEAHCGEAFPADTALDLGAGDGWYASQMQGRGLAESVQALEVQLRRDALVEVALYDGRHLPLADRSVELVYAFDVLHHCVDPLAVLDEMMRCTDRYLLLKDHTFKSRLDRWTLATFDEIGNRRFGVPSPRNYQRGWGWVDRLEAGGFERCTLVSPVELAGFPLGLLANKLQFIGLWRRQ
;
A
#
# COMPACT_ATOMS: atom_id res chain seq x y z
N MET A 1 -12.45 4.63 -19.70
CA MET A 1 -12.42 3.65 -18.57
C MET A 1 -11.51 4.21 -17.49
N SER A 2 -11.95 4.22 -16.22
CA SER A 2 -11.09 4.63 -15.10
C SER A 2 -9.87 3.71 -14.99
N SER A 3 -8.66 4.29 -14.73
CA SER A 3 -7.45 3.51 -14.55
C SER A 3 -7.55 2.65 -13.27
N TYR A 4 -6.72 1.62 -13.15
CA TYR A 4 -6.66 0.81 -11.93
C TYR A 4 -6.36 1.68 -10.69
N LYS A 5 -5.36 2.55 -10.78
CA LYS A 5 -4.98 3.48 -9.71
C LYS A 5 -6.16 4.38 -9.27
N THR A 6 -6.95 4.87 -10.23
CA THR A 6 -8.12 5.72 -9.91
C THR A 6 -9.19 4.93 -9.15
N ARG A 7 -9.42 3.65 -9.49
CA ARG A 7 -10.37 2.79 -8.75
C ARG A 7 -9.87 2.47 -7.34
N VAL A 8 -8.58 2.21 -7.19
CA VAL A 8 -7.95 2.01 -5.86
C VAL A 8 -8.17 3.24 -5.00
N LEU A 9 -7.85 4.44 -5.50
CA LEU A 9 -7.99 5.67 -4.75
C LEU A 9 -9.46 5.94 -4.36
N ALA A 10 -10.40 5.74 -5.30
CA ALA A 10 -11.84 5.88 -5.00
C ALA A 10 -12.33 4.91 -3.92
N ALA A 11 -11.82 3.65 -3.92
CA ALA A 11 -12.14 2.70 -2.87
C ALA A 11 -11.53 3.10 -1.52
N ILE A 12 -10.33 3.66 -1.50
CA ILE A 12 -9.68 4.19 -0.30
C ILE A 12 -10.48 5.36 0.27
N GLU A 13 -10.87 6.35 -0.55
CA GLU A 13 -11.70 7.47 -0.12
C GLU A 13 -13.04 6.99 0.47
N ALA A 14 -13.65 5.99 -0.15
CA ALA A 14 -14.94 5.46 0.29
C ALA A 14 -14.88 4.70 1.62
N HIS A 15 -13.77 3.99 1.90
CA HIS A 15 -13.68 3.09 3.05
C HIS A 15 -12.78 3.60 4.19
N CYS A 16 -11.89 4.55 3.91
CA CYS A 16 -10.86 5.03 4.84
C CYS A 16 -10.97 6.55 5.09
N GLY A 17 -12.14 7.14 4.86
CA GLY A 17 -12.36 8.59 4.93
C GLY A 17 -11.98 9.23 6.26
N GLU A 18 -11.99 8.48 7.37
CA GLU A 18 -11.58 8.98 8.69
C GLU A 18 -10.09 9.33 8.81
N ALA A 19 -9.24 8.83 7.87
CA ALA A 19 -7.83 9.17 7.81
C ALA A 19 -7.55 10.49 7.08
N PHE A 20 -8.59 11.14 6.55
CA PHE A 20 -8.47 12.32 5.68
C PHE A 20 -9.26 13.53 6.20
N PRO A 21 -8.79 14.77 5.99
CA PRO A 21 -7.42 15.07 5.55
C PRO A 21 -6.37 14.75 6.62
N ALA A 22 -5.14 14.45 6.18
CA ALA A 22 -3.99 14.34 7.06
C ALA A 22 -3.04 15.54 6.86
N ASP A 23 -2.42 16.04 7.93
CA ASP A 23 -1.44 17.14 7.82
C ASP A 23 -0.17 16.63 7.10
N THR A 24 0.30 15.47 7.49
CA THR A 24 1.49 14.83 6.89
C THR A 24 1.21 13.40 6.49
N ALA A 25 1.67 13.01 5.30
CA ALA A 25 1.56 11.64 4.82
C ALA A 25 2.87 11.12 4.22
N LEU A 26 3.06 9.81 4.27
CA LEU A 26 4.14 9.08 3.61
C LEU A 26 3.56 8.11 2.59
N ASP A 27 3.96 8.27 1.32
CA ASP A 27 3.75 7.30 0.23
C ASP A 27 4.95 6.36 0.17
N LEU A 28 4.82 5.17 0.74
CA LEU A 28 5.89 4.16 0.70
C LEU A 28 5.74 3.28 -0.53
N GLY A 29 6.82 3.17 -1.33
CA GLY A 29 6.78 2.50 -2.62
C GLY A 29 6.03 3.32 -3.67
N ALA A 30 6.28 4.63 -3.68
CA ALA A 30 5.51 5.62 -4.44
C ALA A 30 5.55 5.41 -5.98
N GLY A 31 6.54 4.67 -6.48
CA GLY A 31 6.70 4.40 -7.90
C GLY A 31 6.92 5.69 -8.71
N ASP A 32 5.92 6.07 -9.52
CA ASP A 32 5.91 7.33 -10.28
C ASP A 32 5.34 8.52 -9.47
N GLY A 33 5.01 8.33 -8.20
CA GLY A 33 4.44 9.37 -7.32
C GLY A 33 3.00 9.75 -7.65
N TRP A 34 2.29 8.93 -8.43
CA TRP A 34 0.92 9.25 -8.83
C TRP A 34 -0.02 9.35 -7.63
N TYR A 35 0.07 8.42 -6.67
CA TYR A 35 -0.77 8.47 -5.48
C TYR A 35 -0.45 9.69 -4.61
N ALA A 36 0.83 10.00 -4.39
CA ALA A 36 1.24 11.21 -3.65
C ALA A 36 0.67 12.47 -4.31
N SER A 37 0.79 12.60 -5.63
CA SER A 37 0.22 13.72 -6.39
C SER A 37 -1.30 13.83 -6.24
N GLN A 38 -2.03 12.70 -6.26
CA GLN A 38 -3.48 12.70 -6.09
C GLN A 38 -3.91 13.01 -4.66
N MET A 39 -3.19 12.48 -3.66
CA MET A 39 -3.48 12.76 -2.25
C MET A 39 -3.38 14.26 -1.95
N GLN A 40 -2.31 14.92 -2.40
CA GLN A 40 -2.18 16.36 -2.27
C GLN A 40 -3.18 17.14 -3.13
N GLY A 41 -3.30 16.79 -4.41
CA GLY A 41 -4.16 17.51 -5.36
C GLY A 41 -5.65 17.48 -5.02
N ARG A 42 -6.09 16.49 -4.26
CA ARG A 42 -7.48 16.36 -3.78
C ARG A 42 -7.68 16.88 -2.35
N GLY A 43 -6.63 17.36 -1.69
CA GLY A 43 -6.70 17.79 -0.29
C GLY A 43 -6.90 16.64 0.70
N LEU A 44 -6.51 15.41 0.33
CA LEU A 44 -6.54 14.25 1.23
C LEU A 44 -5.33 14.25 2.19
N ALA A 45 -4.25 14.91 1.79
CA ALA A 45 -3.12 15.22 2.66
C ALA A 45 -2.56 16.60 2.30
N GLU A 46 -2.17 17.39 3.31
CA GLU A 46 -1.55 18.69 3.09
C GLU A 46 -0.14 18.54 2.51
N SER A 47 0.64 17.63 3.08
CA SER A 47 2.01 17.32 2.67
C SER A 47 2.20 15.82 2.51
N VAL A 48 2.81 15.37 1.41
CA VAL A 48 3.15 13.97 1.16
C VAL A 48 4.62 13.83 0.84
N GLN A 49 5.33 13.04 1.65
CA GLN A 49 6.67 12.55 1.32
C GLN A 49 6.51 11.25 0.52
N ALA A 50 7.30 11.11 -0.54
CA ALA A 50 7.28 9.91 -1.39
C ALA A 50 8.62 9.20 -1.31
N LEU A 51 8.62 7.92 -0.93
CA LEU A 51 9.82 7.07 -0.83
C LEU A 51 9.74 5.90 -1.79
N GLU A 52 10.86 5.58 -2.44
CA GLU A 52 10.97 4.45 -3.36
C GLU A 52 12.38 3.85 -3.30
N VAL A 53 12.54 2.59 -3.65
CA VAL A 53 13.85 1.91 -3.73
C VAL A 53 14.56 2.17 -5.06
N GLN A 54 13.83 2.61 -6.07
CA GLN A 54 14.35 2.89 -7.40
C GLN A 54 13.62 4.09 -8.04
N LEU A 55 14.35 5.17 -8.33
CA LEU A 55 13.75 6.34 -8.97
C LEU A 55 13.25 6.02 -10.39
N ARG A 56 12.09 6.55 -10.71
CA ARG A 56 11.53 6.54 -12.07
C ARG A 56 11.78 7.89 -12.76
N ARG A 57 12.05 7.83 -14.06
CA ARG A 57 12.33 9.05 -14.85
C ARG A 57 11.09 9.93 -15.07
N ASP A 58 9.91 9.35 -14.95
CA ASP A 58 8.60 9.95 -15.18
C ASP A 58 7.85 10.26 -13.87
N ALA A 59 8.58 10.43 -12.78
CA ALA A 59 8.00 10.77 -11.49
C ALA A 59 7.23 12.11 -11.54
N LEU A 60 6.02 12.10 -10.98
CA LEU A 60 5.10 13.26 -10.97
C LEU A 60 5.34 14.18 -9.78
N VAL A 61 6.04 13.71 -8.78
CA VAL A 61 6.44 14.45 -7.56
C VAL A 61 7.90 14.14 -7.24
N GLU A 62 8.48 14.90 -6.33
CA GLU A 62 9.79 14.55 -5.79
C GLU A 62 9.71 13.23 -5.02
N VAL A 63 10.54 12.27 -5.40
CA VAL A 63 10.62 10.94 -4.77
C VAL A 63 12.01 10.74 -4.21
N ALA A 64 12.12 10.47 -2.92
CA ALA A 64 13.40 10.19 -2.28
C ALA A 64 13.69 8.67 -2.29
N LEU A 65 14.97 8.32 -2.35
CA LEU A 65 15.42 6.93 -2.25
C LEU A 65 15.54 6.49 -0.80
N TYR A 66 15.15 5.23 -0.55
CA TYR A 66 15.49 4.53 0.69
C TYR A 66 16.03 3.12 0.39
N ASP A 67 16.57 2.44 1.40
CA ASP A 67 17.28 1.17 1.24
C ASP A 67 16.36 -0.07 1.10
N GLY A 68 15.04 0.13 1.11
CA GLY A 68 14.06 -0.95 1.06
C GLY A 68 13.84 -1.64 2.41
N ARG A 69 14.43 -1.12 3.49
CA ARG A 69 14.36 -1.70 4.82
C ARG A 69 14.11 -0.67 5.93
N HIS A 70 14.92 0.39 5.99
CA HIS A 70 14.84 1.41 7.04
C HIS A 70 14.31 2.71 6.47
N LEU A 71 13.27 3.26 7.10
CA LEU A 71 12.72 4.54 6.70
C LEU A 71 13.53 5.68 7.32
N PRO A 72 13.99 6.67 6.53
CA PRO A 72 14.80 7.78 7.02
C PRO A 72 13.95 8.84 7.74
N LEU A 73 13.10 8.40 8.66
CA LEU A 73 12.11 9.20 9.38
C LEU A 73 12.20 8.90 10.89
N ALA A 74 11.88 9.89 11.70
CA ALA A 74 11.81 9.71 13.16
C ALA A 74 10.57 8.90 13.56
N ASP A 75 10.59 8.38 14.79
CA ASP A 75 9.45 7.70 15.38
C ASP A 75 8.26 8.65 15.46
N ARG A 76 7.06 8.19 15.12
CA ARG A 76 5.81 8.93 15.21
C ARG A 76 5.89 10.34 14.58
N SER A 77 6.54 10.44 13.42
CA SER A 77 6.76 11.73 12.75
C SER A 77 5.80 12.01 11.60
N VAL A 78 4.98 11.02 11.20
CA VAL A 78 4.06 11.15 10.07
C VAL A 78 2.67 10.73 10.49
N GLU A 79 1.68 11.59 10.30
CA GLU A 79 0.29 11.32 10.70
C GLU A 79 -0.32 10.13 9.97
N LEU A 80 -0.13 10.04 8.65
CA LEU A 80 -0.63 8.95 7.80
C LEU A 80 0.51 8.29 7.03
N VAL A 81 0.80 7.03 7.30
CA VAL A 81 1.71 6.22 6.48
C VAL A 81 0.89 5.25 5.64
N TYR A 82 1.11 5.23 4.32
CA TYR A 82 0.40 4.31 3.44
C TYR A 82 1.32 3.58 2.47
N ALA A 83 0.90 2.37 2.08
CA ALA A 83 1.55 1.56 1.05
C ALA A 83 0.50 0.84 0.20
N PHE A 84 0.56 1.02 -1.13
CA PHE A 84 -0.39 0.45 -2.07
C PHE A 84 0.30 -0.49 -3.06
N ASP A 85 0.05 -1.80 -2.90
CA ASP A 85 0.69 -2.87 -3.67
C ASP A 85 2.23 -2.89 -3.53
N VAL A 86 2.74 -2.78 -2.29
CA VAL A 86 4.17 -2.62 -2.01
C VAL A 86 4.75 -3.77 -1.20
N LEU A 87 4.11 -4.16 -0.09
CA LEU A 87 4.71 -5.08 0.87
C LEU A 87 5.07 -6.44 0.25
N HIS A 88 4.27 -6.93 -0.70
CA HIS A 88 4.58 -8.20 -1.38
C HIS A 88 5.81 -8.13 -2.30
N HIS A 89 6.32 -6.92 -2.62
CA HIS A 89 7.57 -6.69 -3.33
C HIS A 89 8.78 -6.58 -2.39
N CYS A 90 8.58 -6.40 -1.09
CA CYS A 90 9.68 -6.29 -0.13
C CYS A 90 10.37 -7.64 0.10
N VAL A 91 11.67 -7.62 0.31
CA VAL A 91 12.45 -8.82 0.68
C VAL A 91 12.02 -9.32 2.06
N ASP A 92 11.80 -8.40 2.98
CA ASP A 92 11.26 -8.66 4.33
C ASP A 92 10.05 -7.75 4.59
N PRO A 93 8.83 -8.17 4.23
CA PRO A 93 7.62 -7.36 4.41
C PRO A 93 7.34 -7.00 5.87
N LEU A 94 7.70 -7.88 6.82
CA LEU A 94 7.45 -7.63 8.24
C LEU A 94 8.38 -6.57 8.80
N ALA A 95 9.66 -6.57 8.41
CA ALA A 95 10.58 -5.52 8.81
C ALA A 95 10.17 -4.15 8.26
N VAL A 96 9.71 -4.09 7.01
CA VAL A 96 9.18 -2.85 6.42
C VAL A 96 7.89 -2.40 7.11
N LEU A 97 6.99 -3.33 7.43
CA LEU A 97 5.78 -3.03 8.17
C LEU A 97 6.08 -2.49 9.58
N ASP A 98 7.09 -3.03 10.27
CA ASP A 98 7.56 -2.55 11.57
C ASP A 98 8.09 -1.11 11.48
N GLU A 99 8.83 -0.78 10.42
CA GLU A 99 9.28 0.58 10.16
C GLU A 99 8.12 1.54 9.84
N MET A 100 7.15 1.09 9.04
CA MET A 100 5.93 1.86 8.81
C MET A 100 5.22 2.14 10.16
N MET A 101 5.04 1.12 10.98
CA MET A 101 4.48 1.29 12.32
C MET A 101 5.30 2.27 13.15
N ARG A 102 6.63 2.18 13.16
CA ARG A 102 7.51 3.07 13.93
C ARG A 102 7.28 4.54 13.56
N CYS A 103 7.25 4.85 12.27
CA CYS A 103 7.14 6.22 11.77
C CYS A 103 5.72 6.79 11.87
N THR A 104 4.68 5.95 11.92
CA THR A 104 3.28 6.39 11.99
C THR A 104 2.97 7.02 13.33
N ASP A 105 2.39 8.24 13.33
CA ASP A 105 1.84 8.87 14.51
C ASP A 105 0.38 8.45 14.76
N ARG A 106 -0.45 8.45 13.71
CA ARG A 106 -1.89 8.24 13.89
C ARG A 106 -2.46 7.11 13.03
N TYR A 107 -2.37 7.18 11.70
CA TYR A 107 -3.01 6.22 10.80
C TYR A 107 -2.02 5.46 9.93
N LEU A 108 -2.25 4.16 9.77
CA LEU A 108 -1.55 3.31 8.83
C LEU A 108 -2.56 2.69 7.87
N LEU A 109 -2.36 2.89 6.57
CA LEU A 109 -3.27 2.47 5.51
C LEU A 109 -2.57 1.52 4.54
N LEU A 110 -3.11 0.33 4.39
CA LEU A 110 -2.60 -0.68 3.46
C LEU A 110 -3.63 -1.01 2.38
N LYS A 111 -3.18 -1.11 1.15
CA LYS A 111 -3.85 -1.81 0.07
C LYS A 111 -2.86 -2.82 -0.50
N ASP A 112 -3.20 -4.11 -0.43
CA ASP A 112 -2.33 -5.16 -0.94
C ASP A 112 -3.12 -6.46 -1.18
N HIS A 113 -2.42 -7.59 -1.25
CA HIS A 113 -2.94 -8.89 -1.60
C HIS A 113 -2.85 -9.87 -0.44
N THR A 114 -3.81 -10.80 -0.37
CA THR A 114 -3.78 -11.96 0.53
C THR A 114 -4.16 -13.23 -0.24
N PHE A 115 -3.71 -14.38 0.23
CA PHE A 115 -4.08 -15.66 -0.35
C PHE A 115 -4.34 -16.71 0.75
N LYS A 116 -5.21 -17.69 0.42
CA LYS A 116 -5.51 -18.82 1.31
C LYS A 116 -5.05 -20.15 0.70
N SER A 117 -5.17 -20.30 -0.60
CA SER A 117 -4.87 -21.53 -1.33
C SER A 117 -3.63 -21.42 -2.23
N ARG A 118 -3.09 -22.57 -2.66
CA ARG A 118 -1.99 -22.62 -3.65
C ARG A 118 -2.43 -22.03 -5.00
N LEU A 119 -3.69 -22.18 -5.37
CA LEU A 119 -4.25 -21.62 -6.60
C LEU A 119 -4.30 -20.09 -6.52
N ASP A 120 -4.72 -19.52 -5.38
CA ASP A 120 -4.73 -18.08 -5.17
C ASP A 120 -3.32 -17.49 -5.33
N ARG A 121 -2.32 -18.14 -4.69
CA ARG A 121 -0.92 -17.72 -4.80
C ARG A 121 -0.41 -17.76 -6.25
N TRP A 122 -0.76 -18.80 -7.00
CA TRP A 122 -0.40 -18.90 -8.41
C TRP A 122 -1.06 -17.80 -9.24
N THR A 123 -2.33 -17.51 -8.98
CA THR A 123 -3.09 -16.42 -9.62
C THR A 123 -2.42 -15.08 -9.37
N LEU A 124 -2.06 -14.76 -8.11
CA LEU A 124 -1.33 -13.52 -7.77
C LEU A 124 0.00 -13.44 -8.52
N ALA A 125 0.81 -14.50 -8.47
CA ALA A 125 2.11 -14.54 -9.15
C ALA A 125 2.00 -14.30 -10.66
N THR A 126 0.93 -14.77 -11.28
CA THR A 126 0.68 -14.57 -12.71
C THR A 126 0.28 -13.14 -13.04
N PHE A 127 -0.62 -12.54 -12.25
CA PHE A 127 -1.04 -11.16 -12.46
C PHE A 127 0.08 -10.16 -12.15
N ASP A 128 0.86 -10.42 -11.13
CA ASP A 128 2.02 -9.63 -10.76
C ASP A 128 3.09 -9.64 -11.86
N GLU A 129 3.41 -10.82 -12.40
CA GLU A 129 4.33 -10.96 -13.53
C GLU A 129 3.88 -10.15 -14.76
N ILE A 130 2.58 -10.21 -15.10
CA ILE A 130 2.03 -9.46 -16.22
C ILE A 130 2.08 -7.95 -15.96
N GLY A 131 1.76 -7.51 -14.73
CA GLY A 131 1.76 -6.11 -14.35
C GLY A 131 3.16 -5.50 -14.30
N ASN A 132 4.12 -6.23 -13.71
CA ASN A 132 5.47 -5.72 -13.41
C ASN A 132 6.48 -5.91 -14.52
N ARG A 133 6.20 -6.78 -15.51
CA ARG A 133 7.12 -7.05 -16.64
C ARG A 133 7.59 -5.80 -17.38
N ARG A 134 6.79 -4.72 -17.35
CA ARG A 134 7.11 -3.43 -17.99
C ARG A 134 8.08 -2.59 -17.17
N PHE A 135 8.20 -2.82 -15.87
CA PHE A 135 8.90 -1.92 -14.96
C PHE A 135 10.25 -2.47 -14.49
N GLY A 136 10.56 -3.75 -14.78
CA GLY A 136 11.83 -4.36 -14.38
C GLY A 136 12.04 -4.46 -12.87
N VAL A 137 10.96 -4.34 -12.07
CA VAL A 137 11.03 -4.41 -10.61
C VAL A 137 11.08 -5.88 -10.21
N PRO A 138 12.11 -6.34 -9.48
CA PRO A 138 12.14 -7.68 -8.93
C PRO A 138 10.96 -7.88 -7.98
N SER A 139 10.20 -8.96 -8.17
CA SER A 139 9.14 -9.33 -7.23
C SER A 139 9.50 -10.63 -6.52
N PRO A 140 9.89 -10.60 -5.24
CA PRO A 140 10.10 -11.80 -4.45
C PRO A 140 8.80 -12.56 -4.16
N ARG A 141 7.63 -11.98 -4.50
CA ARG A 141 6.30 -12.58 -4.36
C ARG A 141 6.00 -12.99 -2.92
N ASN A 142 6.37 -12.14 -1.98
CA ASN A 142 6.16 -12.33 -0.55
C ASN A 142 4.75 -11.92 -0.11
N TYR A 143 3.73 -12.47 -0.80
CA TYR A 143 2.33 -12.24 -0.43
C TYR A 143 2.05 -12.81 0.95
N GLN A 144 1.23 -12.12 1.74
CA GLN A 144 0.77 -12.67 3.00
C GLN A 144 -0.17 -13.86 2.79
N ARG A 145 0.03 -14.91 3.57
CA ARG A 145 -0.91 -16.01 3.67
C ARG A 145 -1.92 -15.71 4.78
N GLY A 146 -3.19 -15.64 4.44
CA GLY A 146 -4.21 -15.21 5.41
C GLY A 146 -4.01 -13.75 5.80
N TRP A 147 -3.92 -13.46 7.10
CA TRP A 147 -3.90 -12.10 7.64
C TRP A 147 -2.66 -11.77 8.48
N GLY A 148 -1.52 -12.40 8.24
CA GLY A 148 -0.31 -12.26 9.05
C GLY A 148 0.20 -10.81 9.22
N TRP A 149 0.02 -9.95 8.22
CA TRP A 149 0.35 -8.52 8.34
C TRP A 149 -0.65 -7.76 9.21
N VAL A 150 -1.94 -8.12 9.12
CA VAL A 150 -2.99 -7.58 9.97
C VAL A 150 -2.73 -7.96 11.43
N ASP A 151 -2.46 -9.24 11.69
CA ASP A 151 -2.13 -9.75 13.02
C ASP A 151 -0.90 -9.02 13.59
N ARG A 152 0.10 -8.71 12.75
CA ARG A 152 1.31 -7.97 13.15
C ARG A 152 0.99 -6.52 13.55
N LEU A 153 0.14 -5.82 12.79
CA LEU A 153 -0.30 -4.46 13.10
C LEU A 153 -1.03 -4.40 14.44
N GLU A 154 -1.97 -5.31 14.64
CA GLU A 154 -2.77 -5.37 15.88
C GLU A 154 -1.90 -5.70 17.10
N ALA A 155 -0.97 -6.66 16.95
CA ALA A 155 0.03 -6.96 17.99
C ALA A 155 1.00 -5.80 18.26
N GLY A 156 1.22 -4.92 17.28
CA GLY A 156 2.04 -3.70 17.38
C GLY A 156 1.34 -2.48 17.97
N GLY A 157 0.11 -2.63 18.49
CA GLY A 157 -0.65 -1.55 19.14
C GLY A 157 -1.45 -0.68 18.18
N PHE A 158 -1.84 -1.24 17.02
CA PHE A 158 -2.73 -0.57 16.09
C PHE A 158 -4.12 -1.19 16.13
N GLU A 159 -5.13 -0.35 16.36
CA GLU A 159 -6.53 -0.73 16.31
C GLU A 159 -7.06 -0.68 14.89
N ARG A 160 -7.72 -1.73 14.45
CA ARG A 160 -8.33 -1.79 13.12
C ARG A 160 -9.59 -0.92 13.06
N CYS A 161 -9.53 0.13 12.22
CA CYS A 161 -10.68 0.96 11.89
C CYS A 161 -11.52 0.32 10.78
N THR A 162 -10.86 -0.14 9.72
CA THR A 162 -11.51 -0.72 8.54
C THR A 162 -10.68 -1.87 7.99
N LEU A 163 -11.34 -2.92 7.52
CA LEU A 163 -10.73 -3.98 6.69
C LEU A 163 -11.77 -4.48 5.69
N VAL A 164 -11.53 -4.19 4.42
CA VAL A 164 -12.40 -4.60 3.31
C VAL A 164 -11.68 -5.65 2.48
N SER A 165 -12.29 -6.79 2.32
CA SER A 165 -11.86 -7.87 1.42
C SER A 165 -13.07 -8.78 1.16
N PRO A 166 -13.43 -9.05 -0.08
CA PRO A 166 -12.80 -8.64 -1.35
C PRO A 166 -12.97 -7.15 -1.65
N VAL A 167 -12.10 -6.62 -2.54
CA VAL A 167 -12.22 -5.26 -3.07
C VAL A 167 -12.41 -5.32 -4.60
N GLU A 168 -13.45 -4.67 -5.10
CA GLU A 168 -13.78 -4.67 -6.52
C GLU A 168 -12.96 -3.65 -7.31
N LEU A 169 -11.73 -4.01 -7.67
CA LEU A 169 -10.79 -3.16 -8.41
C LEU A 169 -10.64 -3.54 -9.88
N ALA A 170 -10.85 -4.80 -10.22
CA ALA A 170 -10.79 -5.30 -11.60
C ALA A 170 -12.19 -5.59 -12.13
N GLY A 171 -12.42 -5.23 -13.41
CA GLY A 171 -13.67 -5.54 -14.11
C GLY A 171 -13.71 -7.01 -14.58
N PHE A 172 -14.93 -7.41 -15.06
CA PHE A 172 -15.15 -8.74 -15.65
C PHE A 172 -14.29 -8.92 -16.92
N PRO A 173 -13.74 -10.13 -17.20
CA PRO A 173 -13.80 -11.34 -16.37
C PRO A 173 -12.69 -11.47 -15.31
N LEU A 174 -11.64 -10.63 -15.35
CA LEU A 174 -10.47 -10.72 -14.47
C LEU A 174 -10.83 -10.50 -13.00
N GLY A 175 -11.83 -9.67 -12.73
CA GLY A 175 -12.31 -9.38 -11.38
C GLY A 175 -12.79 -10.60 -10.60
N LEU A 176 -13.32 -11.64 -11.28
CA LEU A 176 -13.75 -12.87 -10.63
C LEU A 176 -12.61 -13.59 -9.88
N LEU A 177 -11.40 -13.46 -10.37
CA LEU A 177 -10.21 -14.10 -9.79
C LEU A 177 -9.38 -13.13 -8.96
N ALA A 178 -9.25 -11.87 -9.40
CA ALA A 178 -8.35 -10.90 -8.80
C ALA A 178 -8.95 -10.21 -7.56
N ASN A 179 -10.23 -9.82 -7.59
CA ASN A 179 -10.84 -9.01 -6.53
C ASN A 179 -10.88 -9.72 -5.18
N LYS A 180 -11.09 -11.04 -5.15
CA LYS A 180 -11.11 -11.84 -3.91
C LYS A 180 -9.76 -11.89 -3.20
N LEU A 181 -8.67 -11.53 -3.89
CA LEU A 181 -7.30 -11.57 -3.39
C LEU A 181 -6.82 -10.19 -2.92
N GLN A 182 -7.66 -9.15 -3.09
CA GLN A 182 -7.36 -7.77 -2.74
C GLN A 182 -7.92 -7.44 -1.36
N PHE A 183 -7.22 -6.57 -0.64
CA PHE A 183 -7.74 -5.94 0.56
C PHE A 183 -7.35 -4.47 0.64
N ILE A 184 -8.15 -3.70 1.37
CA ILE A 184 -7.85 -2.35 1.87
C ILE A 184 -8.10 -2.38 3.36
N GLY A 185 -7.17 -1.85 4.15
CA GLY A 185 -7.32 -1.75 5.58
C GLY A 185 -6.72 -0.47 6.14
N LEU A 186 -7.39 0.08 7.13
CA LEU A 186 -6.99 1.25 7.89
C LEU A 186 -6.87 0.88 9.36
N TRP A 187 -5.77 1.28 9.96
CA TRP A 187 -5.49 1.09 11.39
C TRP A 187 -5.11 2.41 12.02
N ARG A 188 -5.51 2.60 13.26
CA ARG A 188 -5.17 3.76 14.09
C ARG A 188 -4.26 3.30 15.24
N ARG A 189 -3.21 4.07 15.50
CA ARG A 189 -2.34 3.86 16.66
C ARG A 189 -3.14 4.09 17.95
N GLN A 190 -2.98 3.20 18.93
CA GLN A 190 -3.50 3.33 20.29
C GLN A 190 -2.62 4.23 21.15
#